data_52b4df8c482b35e2fe3d5f79bdd469ed
#
_entry.id   52b4df8c482b35e2fe3d5f79bdd469ed
#
_cell.length_a   1.000
_cell.length_b   1.000
_cell.length_c   1.000
_cell.angle_alpha   90.00
_cell.angle_beta   90.00
_cell.angle_gamma   90.00
#
_symmetry.space_group_name_H-M   'P 1'
#
loop_
_entity.id
_entity.type
_entity.pdbx_description
1 polymer ?
#
loop_
_entity_poly.entity_id
_entity_poly.type
_entity_poly.pdbx_seq_one_letter_code
_entity_poly.pdbx_strand_id
1 'polypeptide(L)'
;MNQSDFEEQLKKQGFSEVELQTLAPRHGKGRHRHHFEIRGLAISGTFVVQQRGDPVAYRPGEIFSVAEGELHDEWIEADGAIVLVGRKFSETKTKRSG
;
A
#
# COMPACT_ATOMS: atom_id res chain seq x y z
N MET A 1 -2.59 -13.80 6.15
CA MET A 1 -1.13 -13.91 6.05
C MET A 1 -0.50 -13.14 7.19
N ASN A 2 0.56 -13.66 7.78
CA ASN A 2 1.23 -12.94 8.85
C ASN A 2 2.30 -11.99 8.31
N GLN A 3 2.75 -11.09 9.16
CA GLN A 3 3.67 -10.03 8.80
C GLN A 3 5.00 -10.57 8.26
N SER A 4 5.56 -11.55 8.92
CA SER A 4 6.87 -12.09 8.57
C SER A 4 6.85 -12.74 7.17
N ASP A 5 5.82 -13.52 6.90
CA ASP A 5 5.68 -14.17 5.60
C ASP A 5 5.46 -13.15 4.49
N PHE A 6 4.68 -12.12 4.78
CA PHE A 6 4.41 -11.08 3.79
C PHE A 6 5.68 -10.30 3.45
N GLU A 7 6.45 -9.97 4.47
CA GLU A 7 7.71 -9.25 4.28
C GLU A 7 8.66 -10.05 3.39
N GLU A 8 8.72 -11.35 3.61
CA GLU A 8 9.55 -12.23 2.81
C GLU A 8 9.07 -12.27 1.36
N GLN A 9 7.76 -12.32 1.16
CA GLN A 9 7.19 -12.28 -0.18
C GLN A 9 7.53 -10.98 -0.91
N LEU A 10 7.44 -9.86 -0.21
CA LEU A 10 7.78 -8.57 -0.80
C LEU A 10 9.20 -8.58 -1.33
N LYS A 11 10.14 -9.10 -0.53
CA LYS A 11 11.53 -9.15 -0.95
C LYS A 11 11.71 -10.03 -2.19
N LYS A 12 11.07 -11.18 -2.21
CA LYS A 12 11.15 -12.08 -3.35
C LYS A 12 10.57 -11.49 -4.61
N GLN A 13 9.58 -10.63 -4.46
CA GLN A 13 8.91 -10.00 -5.60
C GLN A 13 9.59 -8.71 -6.04
N GLY A 14 10.70 -8.34 -5.41
CA GLY A 14 11.46 -7.16 -5.81
C GLY A 14 11.00 -5.85 -5.19
N PHE A 15 10.19 -5.92 -4.15
CA PHE A 15 9.77 -4.71 -3.44
C PHE A 15 10.88 -4.27 -2.49
N SER A 16 11.07 -2.97 -2.40
CA SER A 16 12.03 -2.35 -1.50
C SER A 16 11.28 -1.34 -0.62
N GLU A 17 12.03 -0.62 0.22
CA GLU A 17 11.45 0.38 1.11
C GLU A 17 10.26 -0.18 1.91
N VAL A 18 10.48 -1.35 2.49
CA VAL A 18 9.45 -2.00 3.29
C VAL A 18 9.35 -1.28 4.63
N GLU A 19 8.14 -0.87 5.00
CA GLU A 19 7.93 0.01 6.13
C GLU A 19 6.66 -0.38 6.89
N LEU A 20 6.76 -0.39 8.21
CA LEU A 20 5.58 -0.58 9.06
C LEU A 20 5.06 0.81 9.43
N GLN A 21 3.81 1.08 9.10
CA GLN A 21 3.20 2.39 9.33
C GLN A 21 2.05 2.28 10.32
N THR A 22 2.06 3.14 11.32
CA THR A 22 0.96 3.28 12.27
C THR A 22 0.22 4.56 11.90
N LEU A 23 -1.04 4.42 11.50
CA LEU A 23 -1.81 5.50 10.90
C LEU A 23 -3.00 5.87 11.78
N ALA A 24 -3.11 7.16 12.08
CA ALA A 24 -4.26 7.67 12.83
C ALA A 24 -5.46 7.81 11.89
N PRO A 25 -6.68 7.82 12.44
CA PRO A 25 -7.88 8.02 11.63
C PRO A 25 -7.78 9.33 10.84
N ARG A 26 -8.18 9.29 9.58
CA ARG A 26 -8.21 10.49 8.74
C ARG A 26 -9.11 10.28 7.53
N HIS A 27 -9.58 11.39 6.99
CA HIS A 27 -10.35 11.38 5.74
C HIS A 27 -9.42 11.21 4.55
N GLY A 28 -10.01 11.01 3.38
CA GLY A 28 -9.26 10.93 2.14
C GLY A 28 -8.54 12.23 1.83
N LYS A 29 -7.44 12.10 1.11
CA LYS A 29 -6.60 13.25 0.71
C LYS A 29 -6.93 13.75 -0.68
N GLY A 30 -7.79 13.07 -1.40
CA GLY A 30 -8.02 13.30 -2.80
C GLY A 30 -7.24 12.31 -3.64
N ARG A 31 -7.64 12.17 -4.88
CA ARG A 31 -7.01 11.19 -5.76
C ARG A 31 -5.60 11.63 -6.13
N HIS A 32 -4.68 10.67 -6.05
CA HIS A 32 -3.28 10.91 -6.38
C HIS A 32 -2.69 9.63 -6.97
N ARG A 33 -1.49 9.73 -7.50
CA ARG A 33 -0.77 8.58 -8.07
C ARG A 33 0.69 8.64 -7.66
N HIS A 34 1.33 7.47 -7.70
CA HIS A 34 2.75 7.37 -7.38
C HIS A 34 3.50 6.80 -8.57
N HIS A 35 4.81 7.04 -8.59
CA HIS A 35 5.68 6.50 -9.63
C HIS A 35 6.28 5.15 -9.23
N PHE A 36 5.54 4.41 -8.43
CA PHE A 36 5.95 3.08 -7.97
C PHE A 36 4.71 2.26 -7.66
N GLU A 37 4.88 0.95 -7.65
CA GLU A 37 3.84 0.02 -7.25
C GLU A 37 3.85 -0.12 -5.73
N ILE A 38 2.68 -0.20 -5.12
CA ILE A 38 2.54 -0.40 -3.68
C ILE A 38 1.88 -1.74 -3.42
N ARG A 39 2.39 -2.46 -2.44
CA ARG A 39 1.75 -3.67 -1.95
C ARG A 39 1.84 -3.67 -0.44
N GLY A 40 0.70 -3.92 0.22
CA GLY A 40 0.63 -3.81 1.67
C GLY A 40 -0.21 -4.87 2.32
N LEU A 41 0.07 -5.08 3.59
CA LEU A 41 -0.69 -6.00 4.44
C LEU A 41 -1.30 -5.18 5.58
N ALA A 42 -2.62 -5.29 5.74
CA ALA A 42 -3.28 -4.69 6.89
C ALA A 42 -2.99 -5.56 8.11
N ILE A 43 -2.49 -4.96 9.17
CA ILE A 43 -2.12 -5.67 10.39
C ILE A 43 -3.14 -5.43 11.49
N SER A 44 -3.61 -4.20 11.64
CA SER A 44 -4.67 -3.90 12.59
C SER A 44 -5.50 -2.73 12.10
N GLY A 45 -6.72 -2.60 12.60
CA GLY A 45 -7.62 -1.53 12.22
C GLY A 45 -8.20 -1.70 10.84
N THR A 46 -8.60 -0.60 10.22
CA THR A 46 -9.25 -0.61 8.91
C THR A 46 -8.65 0.44 8.00
N PHE A 47 -8.06 -0.01 6.91
CA PHE A 47 -7.43 0.84 5.90
C PHE A 47 -8.26 0.76 4.63
N VAL A 48 -8.73 1.90 4.13
CA VAL A 48 -9.63 1.93 2.97
C VAL A 48 -8.89 2.51 1.77
N VAL A 49 -9.00 1.83 0.63
CA VAL A 49 -8.42 2.30 -0.62
C VAL A 49 -9.52 2.37 -1.67
N GLN A 50 -9.58 3.50 -2.35
CA GLN A 50 -10.49 3.66 -3.48
C GLN A 50 -9.67 3.87 -4.74
N GLN A 51 -9.77 2.93 -5.67
CA GLN A 51 -9.09 3.03 -6.95
C GLN A 51 -10.13 3.33 -8.03
N ARG A 52 -10.64 2.29 -8.65
CA ARG A 52 -11.74 2.42 -9.60
C ARG A 52 -12.97 1.87 -8.93
N GLY A 53 -14.09 2.53 -9.10
CA GLY A 53 -15.33 2.05 -8.51
C GLY A 53 -15.40 2.28 -7.02
N ASP A 54 -15.94 1.33 -6.30
CA ASP A 54 -16.24 1.49 -4.88
C ASP A 54 -14.98 1.35 -4.01
N PRO A 55 -14.95 2.05 -2.88
CA PRO A 55 -13.86 1.86 -1.92
C PRO A 55 -13.84 0.43 -1.37
N VAL A 56 -12.65 -0.05 -1.07
CA VAL A 56 -12.47 -1.37 -0.47
C VAL A 56 -11.81 -1.20 0.89
N ALA A 57 -12.44 -1.75 1.92
CA ALA A 57 -11.89 -1.72 3.27
C ALA A 57 -11.04 -2.97 3.49
N TYR A 58 -9.81 -2.76 3.91
CA TYR A 58 -8.88 -3.85 4.20
C TYR A 58 -8.75 -4.02 5.69
N ARG A 59 -8.98 -5.23 6.16
CA ARG A 59 -8.96 -5.58 7.58
C ARG A 59 -7.75 -6.45 7.86
N PRO A 60 -7.46 -6.71 9.14
CA PRO A 60 -6.26 -7.48 9.48
C PRO A 60 -6.13 -8.77 8.70
N GLY A 61 -4.96 -9.00 8.13
CA GLY A 61 -4.64 -10.16 7.32
C GLY A 61 -4.90 -9.99 5.84
N GLU A 62 -5.54 -8.91 5.42
CA GLU A 62 -5.86 -8.68 4.02
C GLU A 62 -4.77 -7.87 3.33
N ILE A 63 -4.58 -8.16 2.05
CA ILE A 63 -3.51 -7.55 1.24
C ILE A 63 -4.12 -6.59 0.25
N PHE A 64 -3.53 -5.39 0.16
CA PHE A 64 -3.92 -4.42 -0.86
C PHE A 64 -2.75 -4.15 -1.79
N SER A 65 -3.06 -3.72 -3.01
CA SER A 65 -2.02 -3.30 -3.95
C SER A 65 -2.55 -2.19 -4.83
N VAL A 66 -1.63 -1.30 -5.20
CA VAL A 66 -1.92 -0.18 -6.09
C VAL A 66 -0.83 -0.18 -7.16
N ALA A 67 -1.24 -0.31 -8.42
CA ALA A 67 -0.30 -0.35 -9.53
C ALA A 67 0.37 1.02 -9.71
N GLU A 68 1.57 1.01 -10.27
CA GLU A 68 2.26 2.24 -10.60
C GLU A 68 1.39 3.10 -11.51
N GLY A 69 1.25 4.38 -11.16
CA GLY A 69 0.48 5.33 -11.96
C GLY A 69 -1.03 5.25 -11.78
N GLU A 70 -1.51 4.35 -10.96
CA GLU A 70 -2.94 4.19 -10.73
C GLU A 70 -3.46 5.29 -9.81
N LEU A 71 -4.48 6.02 -10.25
CA LEU A 71 -5.13 7.03 -9.42
C LEU A 71 -5.87 6.36 -8.28
N HIS A 72 -5.66 6.83 -7.07
CA HIS A 72 -6.31 6.27 -5.90
C HIS A 72 -6.41 7.29 -4.79
N ASP A 73 -7.30 7.04 -3.86
CA ASP A 73 -7.40 7.77 -2.61
C ASP A 73 -7.42 6.75 -1.49
N GLU A 74 -7.10 7.18 -0.29
CA GLU A 74 -7.07 6.28 0.85
C GLU A 74 -7.44 7.03 2.11
N TRP A 75 -8.07 6.31 3.06
CA TRP A 75 -8.40 6.88 4.35
C TRP A 75 -8.38 5.81 5.42
N ILE A 76 -8.37 6.27 6.66
CA ILE A 76 -8.27 5.40 7.82
C ILE A 76 -9.51 5.60 8.67
N GLU A 77 -10.18 4.51 9.00
CA GLU A 77 -11.40 4.55 9.79
C GLU A 77 -11.11 4.87 11.25
N ALA A 78 -12.18 4.98 12.04
CA ALA A 78 -12.08 5.44 13.42
C ALA A 78 -11.16 4.60 14.30
N ASP A 79 -10.96 3.33 13.95
CA ASP A 79 -10.08 2.43 14.71
C ASP A 79 -8.61 2.54 14.33
N GLY A 80 -8.27 3.46 13.43
CA GLY A 80 -6.89 3.59 12.97
C GLY A 80 -6.47 2.42 12.10
N ALA A 81 -5.19 2.34 11.79
CA ALA A 81 -4.69 1.19 11.03
C ALA A 81 -3.18 1.05 11.23
N ILE A 82 -2.72 -0.19 11.22
CA ILE A 82 -1.31 -0.51 11.13
C ILE A 82 -1.16 -1.33 9.86
N VAL A 83 -0.26 -0.90 8.97
CA VAL A 83 -0.04 -1.57 7.69
C VAL A 83 1.45 -1.77 7.46
N LEU A 84 1.79 -2.88 6.81
CA LEU A 84 3.16 -3.12 6.35
C LEU A 84 3.16 -2.90 4.85
N VAL A 85 3.97 -1.96 4.37
CA VAL A 85 3.93 -1.51 2.98
C VAL A 85 5.29 -1.65 2.32
N GLY A 86 5.31 -2.15 1.10
CA GLY A 86 6.51 -2.16 0.29
C GLY A 86 6.28 -1.39 -1.01
N ARG A 87 7.35 -0.85 -1.57
CA ARG A 87 7.32 -0.12 -2.84
C ARG A 87 8.20 -0.80 -3.84
N LYS A 88 7.74 -0.84 -5.08
CA LYS A 88 8.53 -1.42 -6.16
C LYS A 88 8.65 -0.41 -7.29
N PHE A 89 9.89 -0.03 -7.60
CA PHE A 89 10.18 0.96 -8.62
C PHE A 89 10.46 0.29 -9.95
N SER A 90 9.97 0.90 -11.01
CA SER A 90 10.15 0.37 -12.36
C SER A 90 11.61 0.51 -12.80
N GLU A 91 12.17 -0.56 -13.36
CA GLU A 91 13.51 -0.52 -13.91
C GLU A 91 13.64 0.43 -15.06
N THR A 92 12.56 0.58 -15.81
CA THR A 92 12.54 1.49 -16.95
C THR A 92 12.87 2.90 -16.51
N LYS A 93 12.34 3.31 -15.37
CA LYS A 93 12.62 4.65 -14.84
C LYS A 93 14.07 4.82 -14.46
N THR A 94 14.64 3.80 -13.87
CA THR A 94 16.04 3.82 -13.46
C THR A 94 16.94 3.99 -14.67
N LYS A 95 16.65 3.29 -15.75
CA LYS A 95 17.48 3.34 -16.94
C LYS A 95 17.41 4.65 -17.66
N ARG A 96 16.34 5.38 -17.49
CA ARG A 96 16.14 6.63 -18.22
C ARG A 96 16.94 7.79 -17.69
N SER A 97 17.53 7.62 -16.57
CA SER A 97 18.32 8.67 -15.97
C SER A 97 19.63 8.92 -16.70
N GLY A 98 20.01 7.96 -17.52
CA GLY A 98 21.25 8.09 -18.28
C GLY A 98 21.16 8.99 -19.46
#